data_1931af79809cca0f55ccb43f60e1cdfb
#
_entry.id   1931af79809cca0f55ccb43f60e1cdfb
#
_cell.length_a   1.000
_cell.length_b   1.000
_cell.length_c   1.000
_cell.angle_alpha   90.00
_cell.angle_beta   90.00
_cell.angle_gamma   90.00
#
_symmetry.space_group_name_H-M   'P 1'
#
loop_
_entity.id
_entity.type
_entity.pdbx_description
1 polymer ?
#
loop_
_entity_poly.entity_id
_entity_poly.type
_entity_poly.pdbx_seq_one_letter_code
_entity_poly.pdbx_strand_id
1 'polypeptide(L)'
;MGFMKNFFSQTRKPEGLLGKFMLGMMNYGHAKLADWGMGHLSEITPKEIIELGCGAGRDAGELLKRYPDARLTAIDYSPLSVEKAAEYNKAMIGSGRCKVQQGDVSDLQFEENSYDLATAFETIYFWPGLERCFAQVAKILKQGGYFLICNESDGKDAAGKKFENIIDGMICYTPRQIEDELKRAGFSEITTDHHPKKPWITILARK
;
A
#
# COMPACT_ATOMS: atom_id res chain seq x y z
N MET A 1 24.29 -14.40 -10.56
CA MET A 1 23.12 -13.54 -10.92
C MET A 1 21.77 -14.12 -10.48
N GLY A 2 21.53 -15.44 -10.53
CA GLY A 2 20.25 -16.05 -10.21
C GLY A 2 19.77 -15.90 -8.76
N PHE A 3 20.65 -16.06 -7.75
CA PHE A 3 20.25 -16.05 -6.33
C PHE A 3 19.80 -14.66 -5.85
N MET A 4 20.55 -13.61 -6.19
CA MET A 4 20.15 -12.23 -5.83
C MET A 4 18.83 -11.81 -6.49
N LYS A 5 18.65 -12.15 -7.77
CA LYS A 5 17.40 -11.87 -8.47
C LYS A 5 16.21 -12.60 -7.82
N ASN A 6 16.38 -13.89 -7.47
CA ASN A 6 15.38 -14.67 -6.77
C ASN A 6 15.10 -14.12 -5.35
N PHE A 7 16.11 -13.64 -4.64
CA PHE A 7 15.95 -13.01 -3.33
C PHE A 7 15.10 -11.75 -3.42
N PHE A 8 15.42 -10.82 -4.33
CA PHE A 8 14.69 -9.58 -4.46
C PHE A 8 13.30 -9.75 -5.11
N SER A 9 13.08 -10.79 -5.93
CA SER A 9 11.73 -11.09 -6.44
C SER A 9 10.73 -11.48 -5.36
N GLN A 10 11.21 -11.89 -4.17
CA GLN A 10 10.37 -12.13 -2.99
C GLN A 10 9.72 -10.85 -2.43
N THR A 11 10.18 -9.66 -2.82
CA THR A 11 9.50 -8.39 -2.46
C THR A 11 8.16 -8.25 -3.18
N ARG A 12 8.07 -8.76 -4.41
CA ARG A 12 6.85 -8.72 -5.22
C ARG A 12 5.85 -9.81 -4.81
N LYS A 13 6.31 -11.06 -4.71
CA LYS A 13 5.46 -12.20 -4.34
C LYS A 13 6.25 -13.11 -3.41
N PRO A 14 6.17 -12.89 -2.09
CA PRO A 14 6.88 -13.71 -1.13
C PRO A 14 6.34 -15.13 -1.10
N GLU A 15 7.25 -16.12 -1.16
CA GLU A 15 6.93 -17.55 -1.13
C GLU A 15 7.94 -18.32 -0.26
N GLY A 16 7.47 -19.36 0.44
CA GLY A 16 8.31 -20.25 1.25
C GLY A 16 9.06 -19.56 2.40
N LEU A 17 10.16 -20.17 2.85
CA LEU A 17 10.96 -19.65 3.99
C LEU A 17 11.66 -18.33 3.66
N LEU A 18 12.13 -18.17 2.42
CA LEU A 18 12.79 -16.95 1.97
C LEU A 18 11.80 -15.78 1.92
N GLY A 19 10.55 -16.02 1.47
CA GLY A 19 9.48 -15.04 1.50
C GLY A 19 9.10 -14.63 2.93
N LYS A 20 9.03 -15.57 3.88
CA LYS A 20 8.79 -15.26 5.31
C LYS A 20 9.86 -14.33 5.88
N PHE A 21 11.12 -14.60 5.58
CA PHE A 21 12.23 -13.75 6.02
C PHE A 21 12.16 -12.35 5.39
N MET A 22 11.87 -12.28 4.08
CA MET A 22 11.72 -11.02 3.36
C MET A 22 10.58 -10.16 3.92
N LEU A 23 9.40 -10.73 4.17
CA LEU A 23 8.27 -10.03 4.79
C LEU A 23 8.64 -9.45 6.17
N GLY A 24 9.39 -10.20 6.99
CA GLY A 24 9.88 -9.69 8.27
C GLY A 24 10.81 -8.49 8.10
N MET A 25 11.75 -8.55 7.16
CA MET A 25 12.66 -7.44 6.86
C MET A 25 11.90 -6.20 6.35
N MET A 26 10.92 -6.38 5.47
CA MET A 26 10.11 -5.28 4.92
C MET A 26 9.29 -4.57 6.01
N ASN A 27 8.65 -5.32 6.90
CA ASN A 27 7.89 -4.75 8.02
C ASN A 27 8.72 -3.78 8.89
N TYR A 28 9.98 -4.12 9.15
CA TYR A 28 10.87 -3.26 9.95
C TYR A 28 11.55 -2.16 9.12
N GLY A 29 11.95 -2.51 7.89
CA GLY A 29 12.66 -1.60 6.99
C GLY A 29 11.84 -0.38 6.60
N HIS A 30 10.57 -0.59 6.30
CA HIS A 30 9.66 0.47 5.83
C HIS A 30 8.84 1.13 6.95
N ALA A 31 8.99 0.69 8.22
CA ALA A 31 8.20 1.23 9.32
C ALA A 31 8.26 2.77 9.43
N LYS A 32 9.46 3.35 9.35
CA LYS A 32 9.64 4.81 9.43
C LYS A 32 9.01 5.56 8.26
N LEU A 33 9.04 4.97 7.08
CA LEU A 33 8.39 5.49 5.89
C LEU A 33 6.87 5.51 6.06
N ALA A 34 6.30 4.36 6.44
CA ALA A 34 4.87 4.24 6.67
C ALA A 34 4.37 5.17 7.79
N ASP A 35 5.11 5.27 8.89
CA ASP A 35 4.77 6.19 10.01
C ASP A 35 4.80 7.65 9.56
N TRP A 36 5.77 8.05 8.72
CA TRP A 36 5.80 9.37 8.11
C TRP A 36 4.61 9.58 7.16
N GLY A 37 4.31 8.60 6.30
CA GLY A 37 3.14 8.63 5.42
C GLY A 37 1.83 8.78 6.19
N MET A 38 1.64 7.99 7.25
CA MET A 38 0.45 8.08 8.12
C MET A 38 0.32 9.44 8.82
N GLY A 39 1.43 10.19 8.97
CA GLY A 39 1.42 11.57 9.49
C GLY A 39 0.51 12.51 8.70
N HIS A 40 0.35 12.27 7.39
CA HIS A 40 -0.49 13.08 6.49
C HIS A 40 -2.01 12.80 6.66
N LEU A 41 -2.38 11.84 7.49
CA LEU A 41 -3.77 11.48 7.77
C LEU A 41 -4.33 12.16 9.04
N SER A 42 -3.68 13.18 9.61
CA SER A 42 -4.04 13.79 10.89
C SER A 42 -5.44 14.43 10.91
N GLU A 43 -5.89 14.94 9.79
CA GLU A 43 -7.18 15.62 9.61
C GLU A 43 -8.31 14.66 9.21
N ILE A 44 -8.00 13.37 9.02
CA ILE A 44 -8.93 12.38 8.48
C ILE A 44 -9.39 11.45 9.61
N THR A 45 -10.69 11.20 9.71
CA THR A 45 -11.31 10.32 10.71
C THR A 45 -12.12 9.21 10.06
N PRO A 46 -11.48 8.23 9.40
CA PRO A 46 -12.16 7.17 8.67
C PRO A 46 -12.83 6.18 9.62
N LYS A 47 -13.94 5.59 9.19
CA LYS A 47 -14.60 4.46 9.85
C LYS A 47 -14.38 3.13 9.12
N GLU A 48 -14.28 3.18 7.81
CA GLU A 48 -14.00 2.02 6.96
C GLU A 48 -12.71 2.26 6.17
N ILE A 49 -11.69 1.45 6.43
CA ILE A 49 -10.36 1.56 5.84
C ILE A 49 -10.08 0.32 4.99
N ILE A 50 -9.43 0.51 3.84
CA ILE A 50 -8.84 -0.60 3.09
C ILE A 50 -7.34 -0.36 2.88
N GLU A 51 -6.53 -1.37 3.19
CA GLU A 51 -5.10 -1.39 2.89
C GLU A 51 -4.82 -2.32 1.71
N LEU A 52 -4.19 -1.79 0.68
CA LEU A 52 -3.96 -2.41 -0.61
C LEU A 52 -2.50 -2.84 -0.76
N GLY A 53 -2.24 -4.16 -0.66
CA GLY A 53 -0.89 -4.73 -0.60
C GLY A 53 -0.34 -4.71 0.82
N CYS A 54 -1.05 -5.32 1.76
CA CYS A 54 -0.78 -5.21 3.20
C CYS A 54 0.50 -5.93 3.68
N GLY A 55 1.17 -6.71 2.80
CA GLY A 55 2.38 -7.43 3.16
C GLY A 55 2.22 -8.29 4.42
N ALA A 56 3.05 -8.07 5.43
CA ALA A 56 2.94 -8.78 6.71
C ALA A 56 2.01 -8.08 7.74
N GLY A 57 1.27 -7.05 7.35
CA GLY A 57 0.15 -6.47 8.10
C GLY A 57 0.50 -5.49 9.21
N ARG A 58 1.74 -4.98 9.28
CA ARG A 58 2.13 -3.98 10.28
C ARG A 58 1.30 -2.70 10.13
N ASP A 59 1.18 -2.21 8.91
CA ASP A 59 0.59 -0.89 8.66
C ASP A 59 -0.92 -0.93 8.88
N ALA A 60 -1.60 -2.05 8.58
CA ALA A 60 -2.97 -2.30 9.01
C ALA A 60 -3.13 -2.20 10.54
N GLY A 61 -2.21 -2.80 11.28
CA GLY A 61 -2.21 -2.74 12.75
C GLY A 61 -2.01 -1.31 13.29
N GLU A 62 -1.10 -0.53 12.70
CA GLU A 62 -0.85 0.86 13.10
C GLU A 62 -2.03 1.78 12.74
N LEU A 63 -2.67 1.59 11.58
CA LEU A 63 -3.90 2.30 11.20
C LEU A 63 -5.02 2.02 12.22
N LEU A 64 -5.20 0.77 12.64
CA LEU A 64 -6.22 0.41 13.63
C LEU A 64 -5.93 0.94 15.04
N LYS A 65 -4.66 1.14 15.41
CA LYS A 65 -4.28 1.83 16.66
C LYS A 65 -4.58 3.33 16.57
N ARG A 66 -4.27 3.94 15.42
CA ARG A 66 -4.53 5.36 15.16
C ARG A 66 -6.03 5.69 15.15
N TYR A 67 -6.84 4.77 14.61
CA TYR A 67 -8.29 4.94 14.48
C TYR A 67 -9.04 3.85 15.28
N PRO A 68 -9.19 4.04 16.62
CA PRO A 68 -9.74 3.00 17.49
C PRO A 68 -11.19 2.60 17.18
N ASP A 69 -11.96 3.47 16.54
CA ASP A 69 -13.35 3.21 16.14
C ASP A 69 -13.48 2.70 14.71
N ALA A 70 -12.40 2.58 13.96
CA ALA A 70 -12.44 2.13 12.57
C ALA A 70 -12.43 0.60 12.46
N ARG A 71 -12.96 0.12 11.33
CA ARG A 71 -12.74 -1.22 10.79
C ARG A 71 -11.79 -1.13 9.60
N LEU A 72 -10.98 -2.16 9.41
CA LEU A 72 -10.02 -2.21 8.34
C LEU A 72 -10.08 -3.55 7.61
N THR A 73 -10.14 -3.49 6.28
CA THR A 73 -9.89 -4.64 5.41
C THR A 73 -8.49 -4.51 4.83
N ALA A 74 -7.65 -5.51 5.04
CA ALA A 74 -6.31 -5.61 4.48
C ALA A 74 -6.30 -6.66 3.38
N ILE A 75 -5.80 -6.31 2.20
CA ILE A 75 -5.67 -7.27 1.10
C ILE A 75 -4.23 -7.36 0.60
N ASP A 76 -3.88 -8.56 0.17
CA ASP A 76 -2.65 -8.82 -0.58
C ASP A 76 -2.90 -9.93 -1.59
N TYR A 77 -2.21 -9.91 -2.74
CA TYR A 77 -2.38 -10.98 -3.72
C TYR A 77 -1.57 -12.24 -3.35
N SER A 78 -0.56 -12.12 -2.47
CA SER A 78 0.24 -13.24 -1.97
C SER A 78 -0.46 -13.95 -0.81
N PRO A 79 -0.75 -15.26 -0.94
CA PRO A 79 -1.32 -16.02 0.17
C PRO A 79 -0.44 -16.01 1.44
N LEU A 80 0.89 -15.96 1.27
CA LEU A 80 1.82 -15.88 2.39
C LEU A 80 1.74 -14.54 3.13
N SER A 81 1.60 -13.43 2.40
CA SER A 81 1.37 -12.12 3.00
C SER A 81 0.07 -12.12 3.80
N VAL A 82 -1.01 -12.66 3.23
CA VAL A 82 -2.32 -12.79 3.91
C VAL A 82 -2.20 -13.61 5.21
N GLU A 83 -1.50 -14.76 5.18
CA GLU A 83 -1.23 -15.57 6.37
C GLU A 83 -0.51 -14.75 7.46
N LYS A 84 0.56 -14.04 7.07
CA LYS A 84 1.37 -13.25 8.01
C LYS A 84 0.64 -12.02 8.53
N ALA A 85 -0.11 -11.33 7.69
CA ALA A 85 -0.94 -10.19 8.09
C ALA A 85 -2.05 -10.61 9.07
N ALA A 86 -2.66 -11.77 8.84
CA ALA A 86 -3.66 -12.33 9.76
C ALA A 86 -3.05 -12.73 11.10
N GLU A 87 -1.85 -13.33 11.10
CA GLU A 87 -1.11 -13.65 12.33
C GLU A 87 -0.78 -12.37 13.13
N TYR A 88 -0.24 -11.36 12.45
CA TYR A 88 0.12 -10.08 13.07
C TYR A 88 -1.09 -9.36 13.69
N ASN A 89 -2.21 -9.36 12.99
CA ASN A 89 -3.43 -8.64 13.40
C ASN A 89 -4.45 -9.54 14.13
N LYS A 90 -4.05 -10.70 14.66
CA LYS A 90 -4.94 -11.68 15.29
C LYS A 90 -5.87 -11.09 16.35
N ALA A 91 -5.37 -10.19 17.20
CA ALA A 91 -6.19 -9.53 18.22
C ALA A 91 -7.27 -8.63 17.63
N MET A 92 -6.92 -7.87 16.58
CA MET A 92 -7.86 -6.99 15.88
C MET A 92 -8.90 -7.78 15.06
N ILE A 93 -8.52 -8.92 14.51
CA ILE A 93 -9.44 -9.86 13.86
C ILE A 93 -10.41 -10.44 14.89
N GLY A 94 -9.91 -10.87 16.04
CA GLY A 94 -10.71 -11.42 17.14
C GLY A 94 -11.73 -10.43 17.71
N SER A 95 -11.43 -9.12 17.67
CA SER A 95 -12.36 -8.06 18.07
C SER A 95 -13.32 -7.63 16.94
N GLY A 96 -13.25 -8.21 15.75
CA GLY A 96 -14.08 -7.84 14.59
C GLY A 96 -13.69 -6.53 13.89
N ARG A 97 -12.53 -5.94 14.26
CA ARG A 97 -12.07 -4.67 13.70
C ARG A 97 -11.16 -4.81 12.48
N CYS A 98 -10.60 -5.98 12.25
CA CYS A 98 -9.74 -6.27 11.11
C CYS A 98 -10.26 -7.47 10.32
N LYS A 99 -10.20 -7.36 9.00
CA LYS A 99 -10.37 -8.47 8.08
C LYS A 99 -9.15 -8.54 7.17
N VAL A 100 -8.54 -9.71 7.05
CA VAL A 100 -7.43 -9.94 6.12
C VAL A 100 -7.87 -10.98 5.10
N GLN A 101 -7.68 -10.69 3.82
CA GLN A 101 -8.06 -11.60 2.75
C GLN A 101 -7.18 -11.45 1.52
N GLN A 102 -7.13 -12.48 0.69
CA GLN A 102 -6.47 -12.40 -0.60
C GLN A 102 -7.30 -11.52 -1.54
N GLY A 103 -6.63 -10.67 -2.33
CA GLY A 103 -7.28 -9.80 -3.30
C GLY A 103 -6.29 -9.26 -4.34
N ASP A 104 -6.83 -8.90 -5.50
CA ASP A 104 -6.10 -8.27 -6.60
C ASP A 104 -6.57 -6.82 -6.74
N VAL A 105 -5.64 -5.87 -6.66
CA VAL A 105 -5.93 -4.43 -6.76
C VAL A 105 -6.46 -4.02 -8.15
N SER A 106 -6.24 -4.84 -9.16
CA SER A 106 -6.76 -4.60 -10.51
C SER A 106 -8.21 -5.07 -10.72
N ASP A 107 -8.77 -5.79 -9.72
CA ASP A 107 -10.13 -6.33 -9.74
C ASP A 107 -10.68 -6.43 -8.31
N LEU A 108 -11.01 -5.29 -7.70
CA LEU A 108 -11.48 -5.19 -6.33
C LEU A 108 -12.96 -5.61 -6.22
N GLN A 109 -13.20 -6.77 -5.59
CA GLN A 109 -14.53 -7.34 -5.37
C GLN A 109 -15.16 -6.81 -4.08
N PHE A 110 -15.35 -5.49 -4.00
CA PHE A 110 -15.98 -4.80 -2.87
C PHE A 110 -17.14 -3.95 -3.37
N GLU A 111 -18.07 -3.63 -2.48
CA GLU A 111 -19.18 -2.73 -2.77
C GLU A 111 -18.66 -1.32 -3.10
N GLU A 112 -19.31 -0.68 -4.07
CA GLU A 112 -18.99 0.70 -4.42
C GLU A 112 -19.29 1.65 -3.25
N ASN A 113 -18.48 2.70 -3.11
CA ASN A 113 -18.64 3.73 -2.08
C ASN A 113 -18.74 3.17 -0.64
N SER A 114 -17.90 2.16 -0.33
CA SER A 114 -17.91 1.50 0.99
C SER A 114 -16.79 1.95 1.93
N TYR A 115 -15.67 2.49 1.41
CA TYR A 115 -14.53 2.89 2.21
C TYR A 115 -14.35 4.40 2.31
N ASP A 116 -13.92 4.87 3.49
CA ASP A 116 -13.57 6.28 3.74
C ASP A 116 -12.11 6.57 3.40
N LEU A 117 -11.23 5.57 3.56
CA LEU A 117 -9.79 5.67 3.32
C LEU A 117 -9.28 4.40 2.66
N ALA A 118 -8.54 4.56 1.58
CA ALA A 118 -7.66 3.53 1.01
C ALA A 118 -6.20 3.92 1.27
N THR A 119 -5.33 2.93 1.53
CA THR A 119 -3.90 3.14 1.71
C THR A 119 -3.09 2.15 0.86
N ALA A 120 -1.93 2.60 0.38
CA ALA A 120 -0.96 1.80 -0.37
C ALA A 120 0.46 2.20 0.06
N PHE A 121 1.12 1.36 0.87
CA PHE A 121 2.49 1.58 1.34
C PHE A 121 3.44 0.65 0.58
N GLU A 122 4.37 1.21 -0.22
CA GLU A 122 5.41 0.45 -0.94
C GLU A 122 4.89 -0.62 -1.91
N THR A 123 3.71 -0.46 -2.47
CA THR A 123 3.05 -1.52 -3.24
C THR A 123 2.74 -1.17 -4.69
N ILE A 124 2.49 0.11 -5.03
CA ILE A 124 2.08 0.51 -6.38
C ILE A 124 3.12 0.22 -7.46
N TYR A 125 4.36 0.00 -7.08
CA TYR A 125 5.46 -0.42 -7.99
C TYR A 125 5.14 -1.69 -8.78
N PHE A 126 4.27 -2.54 -8.24
CA PHE A 126 3.94 -3.87 -8.76
C PHE A 126 2.54 -3.97 -9.34
N TRP A 127 1.78 -2.88 -9.33
CA TRP A 127 0.40 -2.88 -9.80
C TRP A 127 0.31 -3.01 -11.32
N PRO A 128 -0.60 -3.83 -11.85
CA PRO A 128 -0.72 -4.05 -13.29
C PRO A 128 -1.45 -2.89 -13.99
N GLY A 129 -0.74 -1.76 -14.13
CA GLY A 129 -1.27 -0.52 -14.72
C GLY A 129 -2.00 0.36 -13.69
N LEU A 130 -1.44 1.55 -13.41
CA LEU A 130 -1.97 2.45 -12.39
C LEU A 130 -3.38 2.94 -12.72
N GLU A 131 -3.67 3.33 -13.97
CA GLU A 131 -4.99 3.82 -14.39
C GLU A 131 -6.10 2.84 -14.00
N ARG A 132 -5.95 1.57 -14.38
CA ARG A 132 -6.92 0.52 -14.05
C ARG A 132 -7.07 0.32 -12.54
N CYS A 133 -5.96 0.21 -11.83
CA CYS A 133 -5.97 -0.03 -10.40
C CYS A 133 -6.56 1.16 -9.63
N PHE A 134 -6.19 2.38 -9.98
CA PHE A 134 -6.74 3.59 -9.35
C PHE A 134 -8.23 3.77 -9.63
N ALA A 135 -8.71 3.38 -10.82
CA ALA A 135 -10.15 3.34 -11.10
C ALA A 135 -10.89 2.35 -10.19
N GLN A 136 -10.31 1.17 -9.89
CA GLN A 136 -10.87 0.24 -8.90
C GLN A 136 -10.90 0.85 -7.49
N VAL A 137 -9.83 1.54 -7.07
CA VAL A 137 -9.80 2.24 -5.77
C VAL A 137 -10.85 3.34 -5.72
N ALA A 138 -10.95 4.16 -6.77
CA ALA A 138 -11.99 5.19 -6.86
C ALA A 138 -13.39 4.61 -6.77
N LYS A 139 -13.67 3.46 -7.39
CA LYS A 139 -14.97 2.81 -7.36
C LYS A 139 -15.41 2.45 -5.94
N ILE A 140 -14.52 1.89 -5.12
CA ILE A 140 -14.84 1.42 -3.77
C ILE A 140 -14.82 2.53 -2.71
N LEU A 141 -14.10 3.64 -2.95
CA LEU A 141 -14.10 4.80 -2.06
C LEU A 141 -15.44 5.55 -2.12
N LYS A 142 -15.89 6.02 -0.98
CA LYS A 142 -17.01 6.95 -0.86
C LYS A 142 -16.68 8.28 -1.53
N GLN A 143 -17.70 9.03 -1.93
CA GLN A 143 -17.52 10.41 -2.35
C GLN A 143 -16.91 11.23 -1.20
N GLY A 144 -15.82 11.95 -1.47
CA GLY A 144 -15.03 12.65 -0.46
C GLY A 144 -14.07 11.76 0.33
N GLY A 145 -14.00 10.45 0.03
CA GLY A 145 -13.02 9.52 0.60
C GLY A 145 -11.61 9.77 0.09
N TYR A 146 -10.63 9.28 0.80
CA TYR A 146 -9.21 9.55 0.56
C TYR A 146 -8.44 8.31 0.13
N PHE A 147 -7.44 8.53 -0.73
CA PHE A 147 -6.44 7.52 -1.08
C PHE A 147 -5.05 8.03 -0.73
N LEU A 148 -4.35 7.37 0.18
CA LEU A 148 -2.96 7.64 0.53
C LEU A 148 -2.04 6.65 -0.18
N ILE A 149 -1.08 7.16 -0.91
CA ILE A 149 0.05 6.42 -1.48
C ILE A 149 1.32 6.88 -0.78
N CYS A 150 2.15 5.95 -0.32
CA CYS A 150 3.43 6.25 0.33
C CYS A 150 4.53 5.35 -0.26
N ASN A 151 5.55 5.96 -0.86
CA ASN A 151 6.62 5.26 -1.57
C ASN A 151 8.01 5.71 -1.10
N GLU A 152 8.95 4.77 -1.02
CA GLU A 152 10.37 5.03 -0.71
C GLU A 152 11.09 5.73 -1.88
N SER A 153 10.68 5.47 -3.12
CA SER A 153 11.26 6.05 -4.33
C SER A 153 10.37 7.14 -4.91
N ASP A 154 10.98 8.25 -5.33
CA ASP A 154 10.35 9.32 -6.10
C ASP A 154 10.40 9.08 -7.63
N GLY A 155 10.84 7.88 -8.06
CA GLY A 155 10.99 7.51 -9.46
C GLY A 155 12.21 8.12 -10.17
N LYS A 156 13.01 8.93 -9.47
CA LYS A 156 14.23 9.57 -10.00
C LYS A 156 15.49 9.15 -9.28
N ASP A 157 15.36 8.64 -8.06
CA ASP A 157 16.50 8.25 -7.22
C ASP A 157 17.25 7.02 -7.77
N ALA A 158 18.56 6.96 -7.47
CA ALA A 158 19.44 5.91 -7.99
C ALA A 158 19.11 4.52 -7.41
N ALA A 159 18.57 4.45 -6.19
CA ALA A 159 18.21 3.18 -5.56
C ALA A 159 16.97 2.58 -6.21
N GLY A 160 15.92 3.38 -6.44
CA GLY A 160 14.73 2.96 -7.19
C GLY A 160 15.08 2.45 -8.58
N LYS A 161 15.91 3.20 -9.34
CA LYS A 161 16.39 2.77 -10.67
C LYS A 161 17.17 1.47 -10.62
N LYS A 162 17.98 1.24 -9.59
CA LYS A 162 18.69 -0.02 -9.40
C LYS A 162 17.74 -1.17 -9.16
N PHE A 163 16.70 -0.98 -8.34
CA PHE A 163 15.72 -2.03 -8.04
C PHE A 163 14.81 -2.36 -9.24
N GLU A 164 14.42 -1.38 -10.05
CA GLU A 164 13.74 -1.63 -11.34
C GLU A 164 14.51 -2.60 -12.24
N ASN A 165 15.86 -2.52 -12.25
CA ASN A 165 16.70 -3.41 -13.05
C ASN A 165 16.88 -4.82 -12.44
N ILE A 166 16.59 -5.00 -11.15
CA ILE A 166 16.79 -6.26 -10.42
C ILE A 166 15.46 -7.02 -10.27
N ILE A 167 14.37 -6.31 -10.00
CA ILE A 167 13.07 -6.89 -9.68
C ILE A 167 12.17 -6.84 -10.90
N ASP A 168 11.83 -7.99 -11.44
CA ASP A 168 11.01 -8.08 -12.65
C ASP A 168 9.62 -7.47 -12.42
N GLY A 169 9.24 -6.54 -13.28
CA GLY A 169 7.94 -5.88 -13.27
C GLY A 169 7.79 -4.79 -12.20
N MET A 170 8.87 -4.39 -11.52
CA MET A 170 8.87 -3.21 -10.67
C MET A 170 8.99 -1.94 -11.52
N ILE A 171 8.15 -0.95 -11.22
CA ILE A 171 8.19 0.37 -11.86
C ILE A 171 8.15 1.43 -10.75
N CYS A 172 9.19 2.26 -10.67
CA CYS A 172 9.23 3.42 -9.78
C CYS A 172 8.66 4.64 -10.51
N TYR A 173 7.44 4.97 -10.19
CA TYR A 173 6.73 6.10 -10.80
C TYR A 173 7.16 7.42 -10.17
N THR A 174 7.26 8.46 -10.99
CA THR A 174 7.41 9.82 -10.49
C THR A 174 6.10 10.34 -9.91
N PRO A 175 6.12 11.31 -8.97
CA PRO A 175 4.90 11.92 -8.45
C PRO A 175 3.95 12.39 -9.55
N ARG A 176 4.48 13.05 -10.57
CA ARG A 176 3.68 13.53 -11.70
C ARG A 176 2.95 12.41 -12.45
N GLN A 177 3.61 11.27 -12.68
CA GLN A 177 2.96 10.12 -13.31
C GLN A 177 1.81 9.59 -12.44
N ILE A 178 2.04 9.49 -11.12
CA ILE A 178 1.00 9.05 -10.17
C ILE A 178 -0.17 10.03 -10.13
N GLU A 179 0.10 11.33 -10.05
CA GLU A 179 -0.92 12.39 -10.06
C GLU A 179 -1.76 12.40 -11.35
N ASP A 180 -1.10 12.23 -12.49
CA ASP A 180 -1.79 12.18 -13.79
C ASP A 180 -2.74 10.98 -13.88
N GLU A 181 -2.33 9.82 -13.38
CA GLU A 181 -3.18 8.62 -13.33
C GLU A 181 -4.32 8.74 -12.29
N LEU A 182 -4.06 9.36 -11.13
CA LEU A 182 -5.11 9.66 -10.15
C LEU A 182 -6.20 10.57 -10.73
N LYS A 183 -5.79 11.63 -11.46
CA LYS A 183 -6.75 12.52 -12.14
C LYS A 183 -7.59 11.78 -13.18
N ARG A 184 -6.99 10.89 -13.97
CA ARG A 184 -7.71 10.06 -14.94
C ARG A 184 -8.72 9.13 -14.26
N ALA A 185 -8.36 8.60 -13.08
CA ALA A 185 -9.25 7.77 -12.27
C ALA A 185 -10.36 8.54 -11.54
N GLY A 186 -10.41 9.89 -11.66
CA GLY A 186 -11.46 10.71 -11.09
C GLY A 186 -11.15 11.28 -9.70
N PHE A 187 -9.90 11.18 -9.22
CA PHE A 187 -9.49 11.85 -7.99
C PHE A 187 -9.27 13.35 -8.21
N SER A 188 -9.65 14.13 -7.21
CA SER A 188 -9.44 15.58 -7.10
C SER A 188 -8.60 15.90 -5.87
N GLU A 189 -8.29 17.16 -5.62
CA GLU A 189 -7.58 17.63 -4.42
C GLU A 189 -6.34 16.78 -4.10
N ILE A 190 -5.46 16.60 -5.09
CA ILE A 190 -4.26 15.77 -4.95
C ILE A 190 -3.13 16.60 -4.33
N THR A 191 -2.62 16.15 -3.19
CA THR A 191 -1.49 16.76 -2.49
C THR A 191 -0.31 15.79 -2.48
N THR A 192 0.84 16.27 -2.93
CA THR A 192 2.10 15.52 -2.90
C THR A 192 3.06 16.16 -1.92
N ASP A 193 3.64 15.35 -1.03
CA ASP A 193 4.72 15.77 -0.14
C ASP A 193 5.98 14.91 -0.34
N HIS A 194 7.13 15.56 -0.16
CA HIS A 194 8.45 14.96 -0.28
C HIS A 194 9.17 14.99 1.07
N HIS A 195 9.71 13.86 1.47
CA HIS A 195 10.53 13.83 2.68
C HIS A 195 11.79 14.69 2.50
N PRO A 196 12.14 15.59 3.45
CA PRO A 196 13.18 16.61 3.25
C PRO A 196 14.60 16.05 3.06
N LYS A 197 14.85 14.79 3.39
CA LYS A 197 16.19 14.18 3.37
C LYS A 197 16.27 12.85 2.62
N LYS A 198 15.15 12.33 2.11
CA LYS A 198 15.06 11.02 1.48
C LYS A 198 14.20 11.10 0.23
N PRO A 199 14.32 10.18 -0.72
CA PRO A 199 13.48 10.17 -1.92
C PRO A 199 12.04 9.69 -1.64
N TRP A 200 11.61 9.74 -0.39
CA TRP A 200 10.27 9.33 0.00
C TRP A 200 9.23 10.34 -0.45
N ILE A 201 8.14 9.81 -0.92
CA ILE A 201 6.97 10.60 -1.34
C ILE A 201 5.70 10.08 -0.67
N THR A 202 4.80 11.01 -0.36
CA THR A 202 3.40 10.72 -0.09
C THR A 202 2.52 11.45 -1.07
N ILE A 203 1.46 10.81 -1.50
CA ILE A 203 0.42 11.42 -2.33
C ILE A 203 -0.92 11.11 -1.66
N LEU A 204 -1.62 12.15 -1.26
CA LEU A 204 -2.97 12.07 -0.70
C LEU A 204 -3.94 12.65 -1.72
N ALA A 205 -4.86 11.83 -2.17
CA ALA A 205 -5.86 12.18 -3.17
C ALA A 205 -7.28 11.98 -2.62
N ARG A 206 -8.20 12.87 -2.99
CA ARG A 206 -9.60 12.81 -2.58
C ARG A 206 -10.49 12.49 -3.78
N LYS A 207 -11.45 11.57 -3.60
CA LYS A 207 -12.48 11.24 -4.59
C LYS A 207 -13.57 12.31 -4.69
#